data_3bdc1713c34147361b7a586115a1ec29
#
_entry.id   3bdc1713c34147361b7a586115a1ec29
#
_cell.length_a   1.000
_cell.length_b   1.000
_cell.length_c   1.000
_cell.angle_alpha   90.00
_cell.angle_beta   90.00
_cell.angle_gamma   90.00
#
_symmetry.space_group_name_H-M   'P 1'
#
loop_
_entity.id
_entity.type
_entity.pdbx_description
1 polymer ?
#
loop_
_entity_poly.entity_id
_entity_poly.type
_entity_poly.pdbx_seq_one_letter_code
_entity_poly.pdbx_strand_id
1 'polypeptide(L)'
;MARKSNSRRAKPKKVTRRGKKKISALTIGKIEYVDYKDIDLLRKFVSERAKIKARRISGNDAGQQRHVARAVKNAREMALIPYTNRVTTQRRERRGDDRAPRADGPPPRPTAPPPGSTGDA
;
A
#
# COMPACT_ATOMS: atom_id res chain seq x y z
N MET A 1 30.62 -37.60 -34.86
CA MET A 1 30.66 -37.06 -33.49
C MET A 1 29.34 -36.38 -33.18
N ALA A 2 28.53 -36.98 -32.36
CA ALA A 2 27.22 -36.44 -32.02
C ALA A 2 27.33 -35.28 -31.02
N ARG A 3 26.90 -34.09 -31.40
CA ARG A 3 26.79 -32.93 -30.47
C ARG A 3 25.61 -33.17 -29.53
N LYS A 4 25.91 -33.37 -28.23
CA LYS A 4 24.89 -33.40 -27.19
C LYS A 4 24.22 -32.02 -27.09
N SER A 5 22.99 -31.92 -27.55
CA SER A 5 22.16 -30.74 -27.36
C SER A 5 21.81 -30.62 -25.88
N ASN A 6 22.40 -29.62 -25.21
CA ASN A 6 22.13 -29.30 -23.83
C ASN A 6 20.76 -28.61 -23.78
N SER A 7 19.68 -29.37 -23.72
CA SER A 7 18.35 -28.81 -23.55
C SER A 7 18.26 -28.23 -22.11
N ARG A 8 18.40 -26.92 -22.01
CA ARG A 8 18.14 -26.21 -20.77
C ARG A 8 16.69 -26.45 -20.36
N ARG A 9 16.47 -27.36 -19.41
CA ARG A 9 15.17 -27.57 -18.79
C ARG A 9 14.65 -26.22 -18.29
N ALA A 10 13.63 -25.70 -18.97
CA ALA A 10 12.92 -24.51 -18.53
C ALA A 10 12.36 -24.77 -17.13
N LYS A 11 12.77 -23.97 -16.15
CA LYS A 11 12.22 -24.06 -14.79
C LYS A 11 10.71 -23.88 -14.85
N PRO A 12 9.90 -24.74 -14.19
CA PRO A 12 8.46 -24.59 -14.17
C PRO A 12 8.12 -23.20 -13.62
N LYS A 13 7.41 -22.40 -14.42
CA LYS A 13 6.91 -21.11 -13.95
C LYS A 13 6.00 -21.38 -12.75
N LYS A 14 6.38 -20.89 -11.57
CA LYS A 14 5.53 -20.90 -10.39
C LYS A 14 4.16 -20.35 -10.77
N VAL A 15 3.15 -21.20 -10.78
CA VAL A 15 1.76 -20.78 -10.97
C VAL A 15 1.38 -20.03 -9.69
N THR A 16 1.53 -18.72 -9.72
CA THR A 16 1.00 -17.87 -8.66
C THR A 16 -0.52 -18.06 -8.66
N ARG A 17 -1.04 -18.62 -7.59
CA ARG A 17 -2.50 -18.74 -7.39
C ARG A 17 -3.07 -17.34 -7.52
N ARG A 18 -3.73 -17.06 -8.64
CA ARG A 18 -4.48 -15.82 -8.82
C ARG A 18 -5.57 -15.82 -7.77
N GLY A 19 -5.51 -14.87 -6.82
CA GLY A 19 -6.57 -14.69 -5.85
C GLY A 19 -7.92 -14.51 -6.55
N LYS A 20 -9.01 -14.83 -5.88
CA LYS A 20 -10.37 -14.70 -6.42
C LYS A 20 -10.54 -13.28 -6.99
N LYS A 21 -11.00 -13.20 -8.24
CA LYS A 21 -11.26 -11.92 -8.91
C LYS A 21 -12.37 -11.18 -8.16
N LYS A 22 -12.14 -9.94 -7.76
CA LYS A 22 -13.15 -9.11 -7.13
C LYS A 22 -14.22 -8.72 -8.15
N ILE A 23 -15.47 -8.73 -7.72
CA ILE A 23 -16.62 -8.30 -8.53
C ILE A 23 -16.83 -6.81 -8.24
N SER A 24 -17.05 -6.02 -9.28
CA SER A 24 -17.34 -4.59 -9.17
C SER A 24 -18.66 -4.34 -8.45
N ALA A 25 -18.71 -3.30 -7.64
CA ALA A 25 -19.97 -2.81 -7.06
C ALA A 25 -20.99 -2.38 -8.13
N LEU A 26 -20.52 -1.92 -9.29
CA LEU A 26 -21.38 -1.59 -10.43
C LEU A 26 -22.03 -2.83 -11.04
N THR A 27 -21.29 -3.93 -11.12
CA THR A 27 -21.82 -5.20 -11.62
C THR A 27 -22.84 -5.80 -10.66
N ILE A 28 -22.60 -5.73 -9.36
CA ILE A 28 -23.53 -6.22 -8.32
C ILE A 28 -24.82 -5.41 -8.34
N GLY A 29 -24.69 -4.08 -8.43
CA GLY A 29 -25.85 -3.17 -8.46
C GLY A 29 -26.53 -3.06 -9.83
N LYS A 30 -26.04 -3.76 -10.86
CA LYS A 30 -26.52 -3.62 -12.26
C LYS A 30 -26.59 -2.16 -12.73
N ILE A 31 -25.59 -1.37 -12.38
CA ILE A 31 -25.52 0.05 -12.69
C ILE A 31 -24.78 0.20 -14.01
N GLU A 32 -25.47 0.62 -15.06
CA GLU A 32 -24.86 0.89 -16.38
C GLU A 32 -24.26 2.29 -16.47
N TYR A 33 -24.91 3.26 -15.84
CA TYR A 33 -24.50 4.66 -15.85
C TYR A 33 -24.11 5.15 -14.46
N VAL A 34 -22.95 5.77 -14.36
CA VAL A 34 -22.44 6.36 -13.11
C VAL A 34 -22.67 7.86 -13.15
N ASP A 35 -23.57 8.35 -12.29
CA ASP A 35 -23.84 9.77 -12.16
C ASP A 35 -22.83 10.43 -11.20
N TYR A 36 -22.41 11.65 -11.51
CA TYR A 36 -21.53 12.44 -10.64
C TYR A 36 -22.24 12.93 -9.37
N LYS A 37 -23.58 12.92 -9.34
CA LYS A 37 -24.40 13.28 -8.19
C LYS A 37 -24.44 12.19 -7.10
N ASP A 38 -24.17 10.95 -7.47
CA ASP A 38 -24.17 9.80 -6.54
C ASP A 38 -22.85 9.76 -5.74
N ILE A 39 -22.73 10.63 -4.76
CA ILE A 39 -21.52 10.77 -3.95
C ILE A 39 -21.19 9.48 -3.20
N ASP A 40 -22.19 8.80 -2.65
CA ASP A 40 -22.00 7.57 -1.88
C ASP A 40 -21.44 6.43 -2.74
N LEU A 41 -21.90 6.33 -3.98
CA LEU A 41 -21.36 5.38 -4.95
C LEU A 41 -19.92 5.73 -5.32
N LEU A 42 -19.67 7.00 -5.61
CA LEU A 42 -18.32 7.46 -5.99
C LEU A 42 -17.29 7.32 -4.87
N ARG A 43 -17.69 7.48 -3.61
CA ARG A 43 -16.81 7.28 -2.45
C ARG A 43 -16.28 5.85 -2.35
N LYS A 44 -17.02 4.86 -2.83
CA LYS A 44 -16.55 3.47 -2.88
C LYS A 44 -15.35 3.29 -3.82
N PHE A 45 -15.28 4.09 -4.87
CA PHE A 45 -14.21 4.04 -5.88
C PHE A 45 -13.06 5.00 -5.62
N VAL A 46 -13.20 5.89 -4.65
CA VAL A 46 -12.19 6.87 -4.25
C VAL A 46 -11.57 6.46 -2.92
N SER A 47 -10.26 6.61 -2.79
CA SER A 47 -9.55 6.35 -1.54
C SER A 47 -9.70 7.53 -0.56
N GLU A 48 -9.28 7.33 0.69
CA GLU A 48 -9.24 8.39 1.71
C GLU A 48 -8.43 9.61 1.27
N ARG A 49 -7.43 9.43 0.40
CA ARG A 49 -6.62 10.50 -0.17
C ARG A 49 -7.25 11.18 -1.40
N ALA A 50 -8.51 10.89 -1.69
CA ALA A 50 -9.23 11.37 -2.87
C ALA A 50 -8.63 10.88 -4.21
N LYS A 51 -7.90 9.80 -4.22
CA LYS A 51 -7.40 9.15 -5.45
C LYS A 51 -8.35 8.05 -5.90
N ILE A 52 -8.52 7.91 -7.21
CA ILE A 52 -9.34 6.83 -7.78
C ILE A 52 -8.65 5.49 -7.53
N LYS A 53 -9.40 4.52 -7.02
CA LYS A 53 -8.89 3.16 -6.78
C LYS A 53 -8.64 2.44 -8.11
N ALA A 54 -7.58 1.64 -8.18
CA ALA A 54 -7.27 0.85 -9.35
C ALA A 54 -8.34 -0.21 -9.62
N ARG A 55 -8.50 -0.62 -10.90
CA ARG A 55 -9.43 -1.69 -11.31
C ARG A 55 -9.23 -3.00 -10.53
N ARG A 56 -7.99 -3.31 -10.20
CA ARG A 56 -7.63 -4.50 -9.42
C ARG A 56 -8.26 -4.50 -8.02
N ILE A 57 -8.42 -3.32 -7.43
CA ILE A 57 -8.98 -3.14 -6.08
C ILE A 57 -10.49 -3.07 -6.15
N SER A 58 -11.04 -2.32 -7.11
CA SER A 58 -12.48 -2.12 -7.27
C SER A 58 -13.17 -3.25 -8.00
N GLY A 59 -12.45 -4.00 -8.84
CA GLY A 59 -13.02 -5.05 -9.68
C GLY A 59 -13.70 -4.54 -10.95
N ASN A 60 -13.57 -3.26 -11.30
CA ASN A 60 -14.19 -2.67 -12.47
C ASN A 60 -13.56 -3.18 -13.79
N ASP A 61 -14.38 -3.26 -14.81
CA ASP A 61 -13.92 -3.42 -16.19
C ASP A 61 -13.36 -2.10 -16.73
N ALA A 62 -12.67 -2.15 -17.89
CA ALA A 62 -12.10 -0.97 -18.50
C ALA A 62 -13.16 0.11 -18.84
N GLY A 63 -14.33 -0.30 -19.32
CA GLY A 63 -15.45 0.60 -19.60
C GLY A 63 -16.01 1.23 -18.33
N GLN A 64 -16.28 0.42 -17.33
CA GLN A 64 -16.76 0.88 -16.02
C GLN A 64 -15.78 1.86 -15.36
N GLN A 65 -14.49 1.60 -15.44
CA GLN A 65 -13.48 2.49 -14.89
C GLN A 65 -13.46 3.86 -15.59
N ARG A 66 -13.70 3.91 -16.90
CA ARG A 66 -13.83 5.18 -17.64
C ARG A 66 -15.06 5.96 -17.18
N HIS A 67 -16.19 5.30 -16.99
CA HIS A 67 -17.40 5.95 -16.50
C HIS A 67 -17.19 6.50 -15.07
N VAL A 68 -16.58 5.74 -14.20
CA VAL A 68 -16.22 6.18 -12.84
C VAL A 68 -15.26 7.37 -12.90
N ALA A 69 -14.23 7.33 -13.73
CA ALA A 69 -13.27 8.42 -13.86
C ALA A 69 -13.93 9.74 -14.33
N ARG A 70 -14.82 9.66 -15.30
CA ARG A 70 -15.60 10.83 -15.77
C ARG A 70 -16.52 11.38 -14.69
N ALA A 71 -17.22 10.51 -13.99
CA ALA A 71 -18.12 10.91 -12.91
C ALA A 71 -17.36 11.56 -11.75
N VAL A 72 -16.21 11.00 -11.37
CA VAL A 72 -15.33 11.58 -10.33
C VAL A 72 -14.79 12.94 -10.76
N LYS A 73 -14.37 13.09 -12.02
CA LYS A 73 -13.93 14.38 -12.56
C LYS A 73 -15.03 15.43 -12.45
N ASN A 74 -16.24 15.12 -12.90
CA ASN A 74 -17.37 16.03 -12.82
C ASN A 74 -17.75 16.36 -11.38
N ALA A 75 -17.72 15.38 -10.48
CA ALA A 75 -17.98 15.60 -9.06
C ALA A 75 -16.93 16.51 -8.41
N ARG A 76 -15.68 16.41 -8.81
CA ARG A 76 -14.61 17.33 -8.36
C ARG A 76 -14.83 18.75 -8.84
N GLU A 77 -15.23 18.94 -10.09
CA GLU A 77 -15.55 20.26 -10.66
C GLU A 77 -16.74 20.92 -9.95
N MET A 78 -17.73 20.12 -9.54
CA MET A 78 -18.90 20.57 -8.79
C MET A 78 -18.66 20.66 -7.28
N ALA A 79 -17.44 20.46 -6.81
CA ALA A 79 -17.05 20.47 -5.40
C ALA A 79 -17.79 19.45 -4.50
N LEU A 80 -18.33 18.39 -5.07
CA LEU A 80 -18.98 17.30 -4.33
C LEU A 80 -17.96 16.33 -3.71
N ILE A 81 -16.81 16.17 -4.37
CA ILE A 81 -15.69 15.35 -3.92
C ILE A 81 -14.43 16.23 -3.87
N PRO A 82 -13.61 16.13 -2.82
CA PRO A 82 -12.36 16.91 -2.76
C PRO A 82 -11.35 16.41 -3.80
N TYR A 83 -10.53 17.31 -4.33
CA TYR A 83 -9.43 16.94 -5.24
C TYR A 83 -8.32 16.18 -4.53
N THR A 84 -7.98 16.60 -3.32
CA THR A 84 -6.96 15.98 -2.49
C THR A 84 -7.40 16.01 -1.04
N ASN A 85 -7.06 14.96 -0.33
CA ASN A 85 -7.24 14.88 1.12
C ASN A 85 -5.94 14.42 1.76
N ARG A 86 -5.40 15.22 2.66
CA ARG A 86 -4.18 14.86 3.40
C ARG A 86 -4.57 14.17 4.69
N VAL A 87 -4.36 12.86 4.73
CA VAL A 87 -4.50 12.07 5.96
C VAL A 87 -3.14 12.11 6.69
N THR A 88 -2.87 13.18 7.43
CA THR A 88 -1.55 13.38 8.06
C THR A 88 -1.45 12.83 9.47
N THR A 89 -2.56 12.63 10.17
CA THR A 89 -2.52 12.52 11.64
C THR A 89 -2.28 11.10 12.13
N GLN A 90 -2.78 10.08 11.47
CA GLN A 90 -2.74 8.72 12.04
C GLN A 90 -1.43 7.94 11.78
N ARG A 91 -0.63 8.37 10.81
CA ARG A 91 0.60 7.63 10.46
C ARG A 91 1.80 8.05 11.32
N ARG A 92 1.76 9.21 11.95
CA ARG A 92 2.82 9.67 12.86
C ARG A 92 2.70 9.05 14.25
N GLU A 93 1.49 8.84 14.75
CA GLU A 93 1.29 8.25 16.08
C GLU A 93 1.67 6.77 16.13
N ARG A 94 1.43 6.01 15.06
CA ARG A 94 1.84 4.59 15.01
C ARG A 94 3.34 4.36 14.87
N ARG A 95 4.12 5.37 14.45
CA ARG A 95 5.59 5.25 14.38
C ARG A 95 6.31 5.65 15.66
N GLY A 96 5.62 6.32 16.57
CA GLY A 96 6.19 6.79 17.85
C GLY A 96 6.21 5.74 18.95
N ASP A 97 5.30 4.77 18.88
CA ASP A 97 5.04 3.90 20.03
C ASP A 97 5.70 2.51 19.96
N ASP A 98 6.13 2.08 18.76
CA ASP A 98 6.80 0.77 18.59
C ASP A 98 8.33 0.84 18.65
N ARG A 99 8.92 1.98 18.91
CA ARG A 99 10.31 2.04 19.33
C ARG A 99 10.38 1.97 20.84
N ALA A 100 10.22 0.76 21.38
CA ALA A 100 10.85 0.42 22.63
C ALA A 100 12.31 0.93 22.56
N PRO A 101 12.80 1.68 23.54
CA PRO A 101 14.18 2.08 23.55
C PRO A 101 15.01 0.81 23.43
N ARG A 102 15.70 0.64 22.32
CA ARG A 102 16.70 -0.41 22.20
C ARG A 102 17.75 -0.12 23.26
N ALA A 103 17.66 -0.82 24.37
CA ALA A 103 18.70 -0.90 25.37
C ALA A 103 19.86 -1.74 24.84
N ASP A 104 20.24 -1.55 23.59
CA ASP A 104 21.40 -2.15 22.94
C ASP A 104 22.45 -1.07 22.66
N GLY A 105 22.74 -0.28 23.69
CA GLY A 105 24.04 0.32 23.75
C GLY A 105 25.05 -0.77 24.07
N PRO A 106 26.26 -0.79 23.46
CA PRO A 106 27.31 -1.70 23.90
C PRO A 106 27.49 -1.54 25.41
N PRO A 107 27.63 -2.63 26.18
CA PRO A 107 27.82 -2.53 27.61
C PRO A 107 29.00 -1.60 27.89
N PRO A 108 28.92 -0.71 28.89
CA PRO A 108 30.01 0.18 29.23
C PRO A 108 31.24 -0.68 29.46
N ARG A 109 32.33 -0.36 28.76
CA ARG A 109 33.61 -1.02 29.00
C ARG A 109 33.92 -0.90 30.49
N PRO A 110 34.30 -1.99 31.17
CA PRO A 110 34.79 -1.88 32.52
C PRO A 110 35.92 -0.88 32.52
N THR A 111 35.70 0.18 33.27
CA THR A 111 36.75 1.19 33.47
C THR A 111 37.88 0.48 34.20
N ALA A 112 39.05 0.38 33.57
CA ALA A 112 40.21 -0.18 34.24
C ALA A 112 40.41 0.60 35.56
N PRO A 113 40.64 -0.09 36.67
CA PRO A 113 40.92 0.58 37.91
C PRO A 113 42.14 1.49 37.71
N PRO A 114 42.15 2.67 38.26
CA PRO A 114 43.33 3.53 38.17
C PRO A 114 44.53 2.78 38.71
N PRO A 115 45.71 2.92 38.08
CA PRO A 115 46.92 2.29 38.60
C PRO A 115 47.07 2.68 40.05
N GLY A 116 47.04 1.68 40.92
CA GLY A 116 47.07 1.87 42.33
C GLY A 116 48.28 2.74 42.68
N SER A 117 48.02 3.78 43.38
CA SER A 117 49.10 4.43 44.14
C SER A 117 49.70 3.36 45.02
N THR A 118 50.91 2.93 44.66
CA THR A 118 51.76 2.21 45.59
C THR A 118 52.00 3.15 46.74
N GLY A 119 51.23 2.95 47.79
CA GLY A 119 51.56 3.58 49.05
C GLY A 119 52.89 3.03 49.52
N ASP A 120 53.89 3.82 49.43
CA ASP A 120 55.07 3.58 50.20
C ASP A 120 54.74 3.72 51.67
N ALA A 121 54.89 2.64 52.33
CA ALA A 121 55.03 2.63 53.79
C ALA A 121 56.50 2.62 54.13
#